data_a622a2f66c2087bcf91f1651e694eca0
#
_entry.id   a622a2f66c2087bcf91f1651e694eca0
#
_cell.length_a   1.000
_cell.length_b   1.000
_cell.length_c   1.000
_cell.angle_alpha   90.00
_cell.angle_beta   90.00
_cell.angle_gamma   90.00
#
_symmetry.space_group_name_H-M   'P 1'
#
loop_
_entity.id
_entity.type
_entity.pdbx_description
1 polymer ?
#
loop_
_entity_poly.entity_id
_entity_poly.type
_entity_poly.pdbx_seq_one_letter_code
_entity_poly.pdbx_strand_id
1 'polypeptide(L)'
;PVVSISGDGGFLFTATELATAVEYGINLVTIVFNDNRHGNVYRQQKEWFDGRFIASDLHNPNFVDFARSFGASAEYVETPDQLRSALERGLSTTGPTIIEARQVRDLPTPWQYIIEPPVRGPHAVDRQGGSAK
;
A
#
# COMPACT_ATOMS: atom_id res chain seq x y z
N PRO A 1 18.57 -6.57 10.99
CA PRO A 1 17.78 -6.10 9.85
C PRO A 1 16.34 -5.81 10.26
N VAL A 2 15.72 -4.86 9.60
CA VAL A 2 14.33 -4.47 9.80
C VAL A 2 13.57 -4.71 8.50
N VAL A 3 12.34 -5.24 8.60
CA VAL A 3 11.43 -5.35 7.46
C VAL A 3 10.24 -4.43 7.71
N SER A 4 9.99 -3.53 6.77
CA SER A 4 8.82 -2.65 6.74
C SER A 4 7.84 -3.15 5.68
N ILE A 5 6.55 -3.03 5.94
CA ILE A 5 5.49 -3.38 5.00
C ILE A 5 4.61 -2.16 4.82
N SER A 6 4.39 -1.74 3.58
CA SER A 6 3.56 -0.59 3.24
C SER A 6 2.72 -0.85 2.00
N GLY A 7 1.56 -0.22 1.90
CA GLY A 7 0.89 -0.03 0.62
C GLY A 7 1.55 1.10 -0.16
N ASP A 8 1.35 1.12 -1.47
CA ASP A 8 1.93 2.09 -2.40
C ASP A 8 1.64 3.55 -2.02
N GLY A 9 0.38 3.89 -1.74
CA GLY A 9 0.02 5.23 -1.32
C GLY A 9 0.60 5.63 0.04
N GLY A 10 0.71 4.67 0.98
CA GLY A 10 1.35 4.90 2.28
C GLY A 10 2.85 5.13 2.16
N PHE A 11 3.51 4.35 1.31
CA PHE A 11 4.95 4.49 1.04
C PHE A 11 5.30 5.87 0.48
N LEU A 12 4.49 6.38 -0.45
CA LEU A 12 4.74 7.69 -1.09
C LEU A 12 4.73 8.86 -0.11
N PHE A 13 4.10 8.76 1.05
CA PHE A 13 4.11 9.85 2.04
C PHE A 13 5.50 10.12 2.62
N THR A 14 6.34 9.09 2.71
CA THR A 14 7.67 9.17 3.34
C THR A 14 8.77 8.57 2.47
N ALA A 15 8.49 8.30 1.20
CA ALA A 15 9.43 7.63 0.30
C ALA A 15 10.78 8.36 0.16
N THR A 16 10.80 9.68 0.35
CA THR A 16 12.02 10.50 0.31
C THR A 16 13.00 10.21 1.46
N GLU A 17 12.53 9.60 2.57
CA GLU A 17 13.41 9.15 3.66
C GLU A 17 14.37 8.05 3.22
N LEU A 18 14.18 7.52 2.02
CA LEU A 18 15.11 6.62 1.38
C LEU A 18 16.49 7.25 1.18
N ALA A 19 16.54 8.58 0.99
CA ALA A 19 17.81 9.34 0.94
C ALA A 19 18.61 9.17 2.25
N THR A 20 17.95 9.34 3.38
CA THR A 20 18.55 9.15 4.70
C THR A 20 19.01 7.70 4.90
N ALA A 21 18.17 6.73 4.49
CA ALA A 21 18.51 5.32 4.62
C ALA A 21 19.74 4.93 3.79
N VAL A 22 19.90 5.50 2.60
CA VAL A 22 21.07 5.30 1.74
C VAL A 22 22.29 5.97 2.32
N GLU A 23 22.17 7.24 2.74
CA GLU A 23 23.28 8.03 3.29
C GLU A 23 23.92 7.35 4.52
N TYR A 24 23.10 6.79 5.40
CA TYR A 24 23.55 6.13 6.62
C TYR A 24 23.72 4.60 6.48
N GLY A 25 23.55 4.04 5.30
CA GLY A 25 23.70 2.60 5.05
C GLY A 25 22.77 1.74 5.92
N ILE A 26 21.54 2.20 6.13
CA ILE A 26 20.58 1.51 7.01
C ILE A 26 20.08 0.23 6.35
N ASN A 27 20.33 -0.92 6.99
CA ASN A 27 19.84 -2.21 6.54
C ASN A 27 18.33 -2.34 6.81
N LEU A 28 17.54 -1.87 5.86
CA LEU A 28 16.08 -1.87 5.88
C LEU A 28 15.56 -2.51 4.60
N VAL A 29 14.69 -3.50 4.72
CA VAL A 29 13.93 -4.03 3.58
C VAL A 29 12.50 -3.50 3.67
N THR A 30 12.07 -2.75 2.66
CA THR A 30 10.68 -2.28 2.57
C THR A 30 9.95 -3.01 1.47
N ILE A 31 8.87 -3.73 1.82
CA ILE A 31 7.96 -4.34 0.87
C ILE A 31 6.83 -3.36 0.60
N VAL A 32 6.69 -2.94 -0.66
CA VAL A 32 5.65 -2.04 -1.14
C VAL A 32 4.62 -2.83 -1.92
N PHE A 33 3.45 -3.09 -1.34
CA PHE A 33 2.33 -3.70 -2.05
C PHE A 33 1.69 -2.65 -2.96
N ASN A 34 1.75 -2.87 -4.27
CA ASN A 34 1.32 -1.91 -5.29
C ASN A 34 0.10 -2.45 -6.06
N ASP A 35 -1.05 -1.78 -5.88
CA ASP A 35 -2.26 -1.97 -6.69
C ASP A 35 -2.71 -0.67 -7.39
N ASN A 36 -1.88 0.40 -7.29
CA ASN A 36 -2.18 1.74 -7.78
C ASN A 36 -3.44 2.34 -7.17
N ARG A 37 -3.63 2.14 -5.84
CA ARG A 37 -4.80 2.64 -5.11
C ARG A 37 -4.50 2.93 -3.65
N HIS A 38 -5.20 3.92 -3.12
CA HIS A 38 -5.49 3.94 -1.69
C HIS A 38 -6.55 2.88 -1.38
N GLY A 39 -6.14 1.60 -1.34
CA GLY A 39 -7.04 0.45 -1.36
C GLY A 39 -8.13 0.48 -0.28
N ASN A 40 -7.79 0.89 0.96
CA ASN A 40 -8.77 1.02 2.03
C ASN A 40 -9.78 2.15 1.76
N VAL A 41 -9.33 3.29 1.23
CA VAL A 41 -10.21 4.42 0.87
C VAL A 41 -11.12 4.02 -0.28
N TYR A 42 -10.58 3.40 -1.33
CA TYR A 42 -11.35 2.89 -2.47
C TYR A 42 -12.45 1.93 -2.01
N ARG A 43 -12.10 0.98 -1.13
CA ARG A 43 -13.07 0.03 -0.58
C ARG A 43 -14.19 0.74 0.18
N GLN A 44 -13.87 1.69 1.04
CA GLN A 44 -14.86 2.47 1.77
C GLN A 44 -15.80 3.23 0.83
N GLN A 45 -15.24 3.87 -0.20
CA GLN A 45 -16.03 4.57 -1.22
C GLN A 45 -16.95 3.62 -1.98
N LYS A 46 -16.47 2.42 -2.30
CA LYS A 46 -17.26 1.38 -2.96
C LYS A 46 -18.41 0.87 -2.08
N GLU A 47 -18.12 0.56 -0.82
CA GLU A 47 -19.05 -0.12 0.07
C GLU A 47 -20.01 0.85 0.79
N TRP A 48 -19.54 2.06 1.14
CA TRP A 48 -20.27 2.97 2.01
C TRP A 48 -20.78 4.23 1.31
N PHE A 49 -20.27 4.53 0.12
CA PHE A 49 -20.62 5.74 -0.62
C PHE A 49 -21.11 5.46 -2.04
N ASP A 50 -21.74 4.30 -2.26
CA ASP A 50 -22.33 3.90 -3.53
C ASP A 50 -21.37 3.98 -4.72
N GLY A 51 -20.08 3.70 -4.50
CA GLY A 51 -19.06 3.75 -5.53
C GLY A 51 -18.75 5.16 -6.03
N ARG A 52 -19.00 6.18 -5.22
CA ARG A 52 -18.57 7.56 -5.53
C ARG A 52 -17.09 7.72 -5.26
N PHE A 53 -16.28 7.37 -6.25
CA PHE A 53 -14.83 7.39 -6.15
C PHE A 53 -14.26 8.80 -6.33
N ILE A 54 -13.36 9.19 -5.43
CA ILE A 54 -12.56 10.41 -5.54
C ILE A 54 -11.18 10.18 -4.93
N ALA A 55 -10.14 10.54 -5.67
CA ALA A 55 -8.74 10.51 -5.23
C ALA A 55 -8.27 9.18 -4.62
N SER A 56 -8.89 8.06 -4.99
CA SER A 56 -8.54 6.73 -4.48
C SER A 56 -7.71 5.90 -5.45
N ASP A 57 -7.75 6.19 -6.76
CA ASP A 57 -6.82 5.64 -7.73
C ASP A 57 -5.53 6.47 -7.75
N LEU A 58 -4.39 5.80 -7.85
CA LEU A 58 -3.06 6.41 -7.86
C LEU A 58 -2.39 6.20 -9.22
N HIS A 59 -1.58 7.19 -9.61
CA HIS A 59 -0.63 7.07 -10.71
C HIS A 59 0.78 7.01 -10.12
N ASN A 60 1.20 5.79 -9.78
CA ASN A 60 2.46 5.56 -9.11
C ASN A 60 3.65 5.65 -10.07
N PRO A 61 4.83 6.07 -9.58
CA PRO A 61 6.07 5.84 -10.30
C PRO A 61 6.37 4.32 -10.35
N ASN A 62 7.32 3.94 -11.19
CA ASN A 62 8.00 2.66 -11.06
C ASN A 62 8.84 2.70 -9.77
N PHE A 63 8.43 1.94 -8.74
CA PHE A 63 9.10 2.01 -7.43
C PHE A 63 10.51 1.44 -7.46
N VAL A 64 10.81 0.52 -8.38
CA VAL A 64 12.16 0.00 -8.57
C VAL A 64 13.09 1.09 -9.09
N ASP A 65 12.67 1.81 -10.14
CA ASP A 65 13.47 2.91 -10.71
C ASP A 65 13.57 4.08 -9.73
N PHE A 66 12.48 4.37 -9.01
CA PHE A 66 12.46 5.37 -7.95
C PHE A 66 13.51 5.07 -6.87
N ALA A 67 13.52 3.85 -6.34
CA ALA A 67 14.48 3.44 -5.31
C ALA A 67 15.93 3.49 -5.80
N ARG A 68 16.16 3.01 -7.02
CA ARG A 68 17.48 3.05 -7.65
C ARG A 68 18.00 4.46 -7.87
N SER A 69 17.13 5.43 -8.13
CA SER A 69 17.52 6.84 -8.28
C SER A 69 18.12 7.43 -6.99
N PHE A 70 17.78 6.86 -5.83
CA PHE A 70 18.41 7.21 -4.53
C PHE A 70 19.67 6.39 -4.25
N GLY A 71 19.97 5.35 -5.04
CA GLY A 71 21.09 4.45 -4.78
C GLY A 71 20.71 3.22 -3.93
N ALA A 72 19.44 2.97 -3.66
CA ALA A 72 18.96 1.78 -2.96
C ALA A 72 18.89 0.56 -3.89
N SER A 73 18.99 -0.64 -3.31
CA SER A 73 18.68 -1.87 -4.02
C SER A 73 17.17 -1.97 -4.24
N ALA A 74 16.74 -2.51 -5.40
CA ALA A 74 15.31 -2.69 -5.64
C ALA A 74 15.00 -3.82 -6.61
N GLU A 75 13.88 -4.51 -6.34
CA GLU A 75 13.34 -5.60 -7.15
C GLU A 75 11.81 -5.51 -7.27
N TYR A 76 11.28 -5.98 -8.42
CA TYR A 76 9.84 -6.16 -8.63
C TYR A 76 9.49 -7.64 -8.54
N VAL A 77 8.39 -7.97 -7.87
CA VAL A 77 7.92 -9.34 -7.68
C VAL A 77 6.42 -9.47 -7.90
N GLU A 78 5.99 -10.61 -8.43
CA GLU A 78 4.59 -10.91 -8.74
C GLU A 78 4.06 -12.15 -8.01
N THR A 79 4.96 -13.01 -7.52
CA THR A 79 4.59 -14.26 -6.88
C THR A 79 5.18 -14.37 -5.47
N PRO A 80 4.56 -15.19 -4.59
CA PRO A 80 5.08 -15.44 -3.26
C PRO A 80 6.51 -15.98 -3.23
N ASP A 81 6.87 -16.84 -4.19
CA ASP A 81 8.23 -17.40 -4.26
C ASP A 81 9.27 -16.36 -4.67
N GLN A 82 8.90 -15.46 -5.60
CA GLN A 82 9.75 -14.32 -5.95
C GLN A 82 9.93 -13.38 -4.74
N LEU A 83 8.83 -13.09 -4.01
CA LEU A 83 8.90 -12.25 -2.81
C LEU A 83 9.80 -12.87 -1.74
N ARG A 84 9.70 -14.19 -1.50
CA ARG A 84 10.58 -14.90 -0.56
C ARG A 84 12.05 -14.73 -0.95
N SER A 85 12.37 -15.01 -2.21
CA SER A 85 13.74 -14.93 -2.71
C SER A 85 14.29 -13.50 -2.68
N ALA A 86 13.46 -12.50 -3.03
CA ALA A 86 13.83 -11.08 -2.96
C ALA A 86 14.08 -10.63 -1.50
N LEU A 87 13.23 -11.10 -0.58
CA LEU A 87 13.38 -10.80 0.85
C LEU A 87 14.70 -11.38 1.41
N GLU A 88 15.04 -12.63 1.08
CA GLU A 88 16.30 -13.26 1.48
C GLU A 88 17.51 -12.47 0.96
N ARG A 89 17.48 -12.04 -0.30
CA ARG A 89 18.54 -11.19 -0.87
C ARG A 89 18.61 -9.84 -0.17
N GLY A 90 17.47 -9.16 0.01
CA GLY A 90 17.41 -7.85 0.66
C GLY A 90 17.92 -7.88 2.10
N LEU A 91 17.60 -8.94 2.85
CA LEU A 91 18.10 -9.13 4.22
C LEU A 91 19.61 -9.38 4.28
N SER A 92 20.21 -9.86 3.20
CA SER A 92 21.67 -10.11 3.07
C SER A 92 22.41 -8.93 2.45
N THR A 93 21.70 -7.93 1.93
CA THR A 93 22.28 -6.74 1.30
C THR A 93 22.66 -5.69 2.35
N THR A 94 23.74 -4.97 2.11
CA THR A 94 24.09 -3.80 2.93
C THR A 94 23.36 -2.58 2.37
N GLY A 95 22.68 -1.83 3.25
CA GLY A 95 21.87 -0.68 2.89
C GLY A 95 20.40 -1.01 2.62
N PRO A 96 19.60 -0.01 2.23
CA PRO A 96 18.17 -0.19 2.05
C PRO A 96 17.84 -0.95 0.77
N THR A 97 16.80 -1.79 0.86
CA THR A 97 16.24 -2.55 -0.27
C THR A 97 14.74 -2.30 -0.35
N ILE A 98 14.25 -1.96 -1.54
CA ILE A 98 12.82 -1.84 -1.84
C ILE A 98 12.38 -3.06 -2.65
N ILE A 99 11.32 -3.72 -2.21
CA ILE A 99 10.68 -4.81 -2.96
C ILE A 99 9.28 -4.34 -3.33
N GLU A 100 9.10 -4.02 -4.61
CA GLU A 100 7.77 -3.73 -5.15
C GLU A 100 7.05 -5.04 -5.41
N ALA A 101 5.98 -5.31 -4.66
CA ALA A 101 5.17 -6.50 -4.79
C ALA A 101 3.84 -6.15 -5.46
N ARG A 102 3.55 -6.79 -6.61
CA ARG A 102 2.26 -6.64 -7.27
C ARG A 102 1.14 -7.15 -6.36
N GLN A 103 0.14 -6.29 -6.13
CA GLN A 103 -1.06 -6.67 -5.42
C GLN A 103 -2.23 -6.84 -6.41
N VAL A 104 -3.01 -7.90 -6.23
CA VAL A 104 -4.25 -8.10 -6.98
C VAL A 104 -5.31 -7.14 -6.45
N ARG A 105 -6.01 -6.46 -7.35
CA ARG A 105 -7.14 -5.57 -7.03
C ARG A 105 -8.37 -6.39 -6.64
N ASP A 106 -9.25 -5.75 -5.88
CA ASP A 106 -10.58 -6.30 -5.53
C ASP A 106 -10.56 -7.64 -4.78
N LEU A 107 -9.54 -7.87 -3.96
CA LEU A 107 -9.53 -9.00 -3.04
C LEU A 107 -10.68 -8.88 -2.03
N PRO A 108 -11.34 -10.01 -1.67
CA PRO A 108 -12.29 -10.02 -0.58
C PRO A 108 -11.62 -9.52 0.70
N THR A 109 -12.25 -8.57 1.37
CA THR A 109 -11.70 -8.04 2.62
C THR A 109 -12.04 -8.97 3.79
N PRO A 110 -11.02 -9.41 4.57
CA PRO A 110 -11.27 -10.26 5.74
C PRO A 110 -11.98 -9.51 6.88
N TRP A 111 -12.25 -8.22 6.71
CA TRP A 111 -12.72 -7.30 7.75
C TRP A 111 -14.20 -6.92 7.62
N GLN A 112 -14.97 -7.54 6.73
CA GLN A 112 -16.38 -7.21 6.53
C GLN A 112 -17.24 -7.30 7.80
N TYR A 113 -16.77 -8.05 8.80
CA TYR A 113 -17.47 -8.25 10.08
C TYR A 113 -17.02 -7.28 11.18
N ILE A 114 -16.01 -6.43 10.96
CA ILE A 114 -15.39 -5.68 12.07
C ILE A 114 -15.94 -4.26 12.20
N ILE A 115 -16.40 -3.60 11.13
CA ILE A 115 -16.70 -2.16 11.22
C ILE A 115 -17.94 -1.83 10.40
N GLU A 116 -19.06 -1.61 11.08
CA GLU A 116 -20.08 -0.71 10.56
C GLU A 116 -19.55 0.73 10.68
N PRO A 117 -19.57 1.51 9.60
CA PRO A 117 -19.13 2.91 9.68
C PRO A 117 -20.04 3.66 10.64
N PRO A 118 -19.47 4.51 11.51
CA PRO A 118 -20.30 5.34 12.36
C PRO A 118 -21.16 6.25 11.48
N VAL A 119 -22.46 6.27 11.77
CA VAL A 119 -23.39 7.20 11.12
C VAL A 119 -22.95 8.62 11.46
N ARG A 120 -22.46 9.37 10.48
CA ARG A 120 -21.99 10.74 10.66
C ARG A 120 -22.87 11.71 9.88
N GLY A 121 -23.65 12.48 10.61
CA GLY A 121 -24.35 13.65 10.11
C GLY A 121 -25.56 13.39 9.19
N PRO A 122 -26.18 14.44 8.65
CA PRO A 122 -27.43 14.39 7.90
C PRO A 122 -27.34 13.73 6.51
N HIS A 123 -26.17 13.30 6.09
CA HIS A 123 -25.92 12.62 4.80
C HIS A 123 -25.63 11.13 4.95
N ALA A 124 -25.77 10.56 6.15
CA ALA A 124 -25.65 9.13 6.33
C ALA A 124 -26.86 8.43 5.70
N VAL A 125 -26.62 7.64 4.66
CA VAL A 125 -27.67 6.85 4.02
C VAL A 125 -27.97 5.66 4.94
N ASP A 126 -29.21 5.53 5.36
CA ASP A 126 -29.67 4.35 6.10
C ASP A 126 -29.63 3.13 5.16
N ARG A 127 -28.72 2.19 5.44
CA ARG A 127 -28.54 0.99 4.61
C ARG A 127 -29.66 -0.05 4.75
N GLN A 128 -30.55 0.12 5.69
CA GLN A 128 -31.67 -0.82 5.89
C GLN A 128 -32.91 -0.48 5.04
N GLY A 129 -32.83 0.48 4.13
CA GLY A 129 -33.92 0.77 3.18
C GLY A 129 -35.18 1.34 3.85
N GLY A 130 -35.12 1.72 5.11
CA GLY A 130 -36.18 2.39 5.82
C GLY A 130 -36.03 3.88 5.69
N SER A 131 -36.88 4.54 4.89
CA SER A 131 -36.96 5.99 4.95
C SER A 131 -37.35 6.40 6.38
N ALA A 132 -36.43 7.04 7.10
CA ALA A 132 -36.78 7.73 8.32
C ALA A 132 -37.87 8.78 8.00
N LYS A 133 -39.02 8.60 8.61
CA LYS A 133 -40.11 9.57 8.59
C LYS A 133 -39.75 10.78 9.45
#